data_68ed1446f4fa37d1d085ddfff6b9254d
#
_entry.id   68ed1446f4fa37d1d085ddfff6b9254d
#
_cell.length_a   1.000
_cell.length_b   1.000
_cell.length_c   1.000
_cell.angle_alpha   90.00
_cell.angle_beta   90.00
_cell.angle_gamma   90.00
#
_symmetry.space_group_name_H-M   'P 1'
#
loop_
_entity.id
_entity.type
_entity.pdbx_description
1 polymer ?
#
loop_
_entity_poly.entity_id
_entity_poly.type
_entity_poly.pdbx_seq_one_letter_code
_entity_poly.pdbx_strand_id
1 'polypeptide(L)'
;MEIEFIGFKKQYEKDFHDLNIDWLKTYFVVEEYDKNVLLESKKYIIDKGGYIFFAKLEKQIVGTIAFLKNEREDIFELTKMAVKKKYRGLGIGNFILKNSLNFAKINNFKCVILYSNRKLKNAIYLYKKYGFKEIVIERNSPYQRADIKMEKII
;
A
#
# COMPACT_ATOMS: atom_id res chain seq x y z
N MET A 1 -18.12 -13.83 5.74
CA MET A 1 -16.79 -13.50 6.31
C MET A 1 -16.76 -12.03 6.67
N GLU A 2 -16.58 -11.75 7.92
CA GLU A 2 -16.43 -10.37 8.37
C GLU A 2 -14.96 -9.96 8.31
N ILE A 3 -14.68 -8.94 7.52
CA ILE A 3 -13.35 -8.37 7.41
C ILE A 3 -13.38 -6.99 8.06
N GLU A 4 -12.46 -6.77 8.99
CA GLU A 4 -12.29 -5.47 9.63
C GLU A 4 -11.15 -4.69 8.99
N PHE A 5 -11.34 -3.38 8.83
CA PHE A 5 -10.28 -2.48 8.40
C PHE A 5 -9.79 -1.75 9.64
N ILE A 6 -8.55 -2.02 10.04
CA ILE A 6 -7.98 -1.50 11.29
C ILE A 6 -6.67 -0.76 11.06
N GLY A 7 -6.35 0.16 11.97
CA GLY A 7 -5.13 0.94 11.91
C GLY A 7 -3.93 0.21 12.51
N PHE A 8 -2.78 0.87 12.44
CA PHE A 8 -1.53 0.33 12.94
C PHE A 8 -1.54 0.13 14.46
N LYS A 9 -0.98 -1.01 14.87
CA LYS A 9 -0.61 -1.28 16.26
C LYS A 9 0.76 -1.94 16.24
N LYS A 10 1.58 -1.68 17.25
CA LYS A 10 2.94 -2.23 17.34
C LYS A 10 2.95 -3.76 17.21
N GLN A 11 1.94 -4.43 17.77
CA GLN A 11 1.80 -5.88 17.71
C GLN A 11 1.65 -6.41 16.28
N TYR A 12 1.25 -5.57 15.31
CA TYR A 12 1.08 -5.96 13.91
C TYR A 12 2.27 -5.59 13.02
N GLU A 13 3.34 -5.06 13.59
CA GLU A 13 4.52 -4.68 12.81
C GLU A 13 5.14 -5.87 12.08
N LYS A 14 5.17 -7.02 12.72
CA LYS A 14 5.66 -8.26 12.12
C LYS A 14 4.76 -8.71 10.96
N ASP A 15 3.44 -8.60 11.11
CA ASP A 15 2.49 -8.96 10.05
C ASP A 15 2.71 -8.09 8.82
N PHE A 16 2.92 -6.80 9.00
CA PHE A 16 3.22 -5.87 7.91
C PHE A 16 4.48 -6.30 7.15
N HIS A 17 5.54 -6.60 7.88
CA HIS A 17 6.80 -7.08 7.31
C HIS A 17 6.60 -8.37 6.52
N ASP A 18 6.03 -9.38 7.16
CA ASP A 18 5.93 -10.72 6.59
C ASP A 18 5.03 -10.76 5.35
N LEU A 19 3.90 -10.05 5.36
CA LEU A 19 3.00 -9.95 4.21
C LEU A 19 3.69 -9.32 3.01
N ASN A 20 4.45 -8.25 3.22
CA ASN A 20 5.13 -7.55 2.14
C ASN A 20 6.33 -8.31 1.61
N ILE A 21 7.12 -8.95 2.48
CA ILE A 21 8.25 -9.77 2.06
C ILE A 21 7.77 -10.95 1.21
N ASP A 22 6.72 -11.65 1.63
CA ASP A 22 6.14 -12.76 0.87
C ASP A 22 5.68 -12.31 -0.51
N TRP A 23 4.98 -11.18 -0.58
CA TRP A 23 4.50 -10.62 -1.84
C TRP A 23 5.66 -10.23 -2.76
N LEU A 24 6.67 -9.54 -2.24
CA LEU A 24 7.84 -9.12 -3.03
C LEU A 24 8.61 -10.32 -3.57
N LYS A 25 8.84 -11.33 -2.75
CA LYS A 25 9.54 -12.55 -3.19
C LYS A 25 8.79 -13.30 -4.28
N THR A 26 7.47 -13.21 -4.29
CA THR A 26 6.63 -13.86 -5.30
C THR A 26 6.75 -13.18 -6.66
N TYR A 27 6.80 -11.85 -6.69
CA TYR A 27 6.70 -11.08 -7.92
C TYR A 27 7.97 -10.35 -8.32
N PHE A 28 8.85 -10.02 -7.37
CA PHE A 28 10.02 -9.16 -7.57
C PHE A 28 11.18 -9.58 -6.67
N VAL A 29 12.19 -8.71 -6.62
CA VAL A 29 13.33 -8.82 -5.71
C VAL A 29 13.13 -7.80 -4.59
N VAL A 30 13.48 -8.17 -3.36
CA VAL A 30 13.43 -7.25 -2.22
C VAL A 30 14.60 -6.27 -2.36
N GLU A 31 14.28 -4.99 -2.57
CA GLU A 31 15.27 -3.91 -2.69
C GLU A 31 15.73 -3.45 -1.30
N GLU A 32 16.90 -2.85 -1.22
CA GLU A 32 17.46 -2.36 0.07
C GLU A 32 16.54 -1.36 0.75
N TYR A 33 15.93 -0.46 -0.04
CA TYR A 33 14.93 0.49 0.46
C TYR A 33 13.78 -0.23 1.18
N ASP A 34 13.30 -1.34 0.59
CA ASP A 34 12.19 -2.12 1.18
C ASP A 34 12.56 -2.73 2.53
N LYS A 35 13.77 -3.25 2.66
CA LYS A 35 14.21 -3.94 3.89
C LYS A 35 14.05 -3.06 5.12
N ASN A 36 14.56 -1.83 5.05
CA ASN A 36 14.52 -0.91 6.18
C ASN A 36 13.09 -0.49 6.53
N VAL A 37 12.31 -0.11 5.51
CA VAL A 37 10.93 0.33 5.71
C VAL A 37 10.05 -0.79 6.29
N LEU A 38 10.26 -2.02 5.82
CA LEU A 38 9.43 -3.15 6.27
C LEU A 38 9.82 -3.65 7.67
N LEU A 39 11.09 -3.60 8.03
CA LEU A 39 11.54 -4.03 9.36
C LEU A 39 11.14 -3.05 10.46
N GLU A 40 11.21 -1.77 10.17
CA GLU A 40 10.95 -0.71 11.15
C GLU A 40 9.87 0.23 10.63
N SER A 41 8.70 -0.35 10.31
CA SER A 41 7.61 0.39 9.70
C SER A 41 7.08 1.53 10.58
N LYS A 42 7.05 1.36 11.89
CA LYS A 42 6.66 2.46 12.79
C LYS A 42 7.57 3.66 12.60
N LYS A 43 8.88 3.43 12.61
CA LYS A 43 9.89 4.49 12.46
C LYS A 43 9.83 5.16 11.09
N TYR A 44 9.75 4.37 10.03
CA TYR A 44 9.86 4.90 8.66
C TYR A 44 8.54 5.36 8.06
N ILE A 45 7.41 4.93 8.58
CA ILE A 45 6.09 5.30 8.05
C ILE A 45 5.28 6.10 9.07
N ILE A 46 4.97 5.51 10.22
CA ILE A 46 4.07 6.12 11.21
C ILE A 46 4.69 7.38 11.82
N ASP A 47 5.92 7.30 12.29
CA ASP A 47 6.59 8.42 12.96
C ASP A 47 6.91 9.57 12.00
N LYS A 48 6.84 9.32 10.70
CA LYS A 48 7.02 10.35 9.65
C LYS A 48 5.70 10.93 9.15
N GLY A 49 4.60 10.61 9.80
CA GLY A 49 3.28 11.14 9.47
C GLY A 49 2.49 10.31 8.48
N GLY A 50 2.96 9.10 8.16
CA GLY A 50 2.24 8.16 7.30
C GLY A 50 1.26 7.30 8.09
N TYR A 51 0.63 6.37 7.38
CA TYR A 51 -0.39 5.48 7.95
C TYR A 51 -0.19 4.06 7.46
N ILE A 52 -0.52 3.09 8.31
CA ILE A 52 -0.57 1.68 7.95
C ILE A 52 -1.92 1.14 8.37
N PHE A 53 -2.57 0.40 7.47
CA PHE A 53 -3.84 -0.25 7.74
C PHE A 53 -3.74 -1.74 7.49
N PHE A 54 -4.64 -2.48 8.10
CA PHE A 54 -4.72 -3.93 7.96
C PHE A 54 -6.14 -4.37 7.68
N ALA A 55 -6.26 -5.46 6.93
CA ALA A 55 -7.48 -6.24 6.86
C ALA A 55 -7.34 -7.39 7.85
N LYS A 56 -8.25 -7.47 8.79
CA LYS A 56 -8.29 -8.52 9.80
C LYS A 56 -9.50 -9.40 9.58
N LEU A 57 -9.28 -10.68 9.44
CA LEU A 57 -10.32 -11.69 9.27
C LEU A 57 -10.30 -12.59 10.51
N GLU A 58 -11.36 -12.51 11.33
CA GLU A 58 -11.41 -13.16 12.62
C GLU A 58 -10.23 -12.69 13.50
N LYS A 59 -9.26 -13.56 13.81
CA LYS A 59 -8.10 -13.23 14.63
C LYS A 59 -6.81 -13.10 13.82
N GLN A 60 -6.92 -13.11 12.48
CA GLN A 60 -5.77 -13.14 11.59
C GLN A 60 -5.65 -11.86 10.77
N ILE A 61 -4.44 -11.34 10.66
CA ILE A 61 -4.12 -10.28 9.71
C ILE A 61 -3.92 -10.94 8.34
N VAL A 62 -4.74 -10.55 7.37
CA VAL A 62 -4.74 -11.18 6.03
C VAL A 62 -4.34 -10.21 4.92
N GLY A 63 -4.26 -8.93 5.20
CA GLY A 63 -3.82 -7.93 4.23
C GLY A 63 -3.37 -6.66 4.88
N THR A 64 -2.65 -5.83 4.12
CA THR A 64 -2.13 -4.55 4.60
C THR A 64 -1.95 -3.57 3.46
N ILE A 65 -1.85 -2.30 3.81
CA ILE A 65 -1.57 -1.19 2.90
C ILE A 65 -0.98 -0.04 3.71
N ALA A 66 -0.21 0.83 3.08
CA ALA A 66 0.37 1.98 3.74
C ALA A 66 0.23 3.25 2.90
N PHE A 67 0.19 4.39 3.60
CA PHE A 67 0.38 5.71 3.02
C PHE A 67 1.69 6.28 3.55
N LEU A 68 2.62 6.60 2.64
CA LEU A 68 3.83 7.34 2.98
C LEU A 68 3.56 8.82 2.77
N LYS A 69 3.90 9.64 3.74
CA LYS A 69 3.77 11.08 3.61
C LYS A 69 4.82 11.60 2.62
N ASN A 70 4.38 12.36 1.63
CA ASN A 70 5.28 13.04 0.70
C ASN A 70 5.83 14.32 1.37
N GLU A 71 6.90 14.87 0.84
CA GLU A 71 7.46 16.17 1.30
C GLU A 71 6.45 17.30 1.19
N ARG A 72 5.57 17.24 0.17
CA ARG A 72 4.45 18.17 0.06
C ARG A 72 3.33 17.74 1.00
N GLU A 73 2.81 18.69 1.76
CA GLU A 73 1.66 18.44 2.63
C GLU A 73 0.45 17.93 1.82
N ASP A 74 -0.32 17.05 2.42
CA ASP A 74 -1.56 16.50 1.89
C ASP A 74 -1.40 15.61 0.65
N ILE A 75 -0.17 15.30 0.23
CA ILE A 75 0.12 14.33 -0.83
C ILE A 75 0.74 13.10 -0.18
N PHE A 76 0.15 11.93 -0.43
CA PHE A 76 0.59 10.66 0.16
C PHE A 76 0.82 9.63 -0.93
N GLU A 77 1.83 8.79 -0.74
CA GLU A 77 2.07 7.64 -1.60
C GLU A 77 1.35 6.42 -1.05
N LEU A 78 0.47 5.83 -1.85
CA LEU A 78 -0.15 4.54 -1.56
C LEU A 78 0.84 3.45 -1.93
N THR A 79 1.19 2.59 -0.98
CA THR A 79 2.25 1.61 -1.16
C THR A 79 2.08 0.42 -0.22
N LYS A 80 2.93 -0.59 -0.40
CA LYS A 80 2.99 -1.74 0.51
C LYS A 80 1.66 -2.47 0.66
N MET A 81 0.86 -2.52 -0.43
CA MET A 81 -0.36 -3.32 -0.44
C MET A 81 -0.01 -4.78 -0.69
N ALA A 82 -0.38 -5.63 0.23
CA ALA A 82 -0.13 -7.06 0.14
C ALA A 82 -1.26 -7.83 0.80
N VAL A 83 -1.68 -8.93 0.16
CA VAL A 83 -2.70 -9.84 0.68
C VAL A 83 -2.06 -11.21 0.87
N LYS A 84 -2.34 -11.84 1.99
CA LYS A 84 -1.84 -13.18 2.29
C LYS A 84 -2.23 -14.15 1.17
N LYS A 85 -1.25 -14.91 0.68
CA LYS A 85 -1.41 -15.77 -0.50
C LYS A 85 -2.67 -16.63 -0.45
N LYS A 86 -2.95 -17.25 0.68
CA LYS A 86 -4.12 -18.10 0.91
C LYS A 86 -5.44 -17.38 0.69
N TYR A 87 -5.47 -16.06 0.87
CA TYR A 87 -6.67 -15.24 0.80
C TYR A 87 -6.76 -14.37 -0.46
N ARG A 88 -5.85 -14.55 -1.41
CA ARG A 88 -5.90 -13.80 -2.68
C ARG A 88 -7.09 -14.24 -3.54
N GLY A 89 -7.60 -13.33 -4.35
CA GLY A 89 -8.75 -13.61 -5.21
C GLY A 89 -10.11 -13.54 -4.52
N LEU A 90 -10.16 -13.09 -3.27
CA LEU A 90 -11.39 -13.01 -2.47
C LEU A 90 -11.89 -11.57 -2.26
N GLY A 91 -11.32 -10.59 -2.98
CA GLY A 91 -11.73 -9.20 -2.87
C GLY A 91 -11.11 -8.42 -1.72
N ILE A 92 -10.12 -8.97 -1.03
CA ILE A 92 -9.47 -8.30 0.11
C ILE A 92 -8.69 -7.06 -0.35
N GLY A 93 -7.98 -7.14 -1.48
CA GLY A 93 -7.29 -5.99 -2.05
C GLY A 93 -8.23 -4.84 -2.38
N ASN A 94 -9.36 -5.15 -2.98
CA ASN A 94 -10.42 -4.17 -3.26
C ASN A 94 -10.95 -3.54 -1.97
N PHE A 95 -11.21 -4.35 -0.96
CA PHE A 95 -11.68 -3.89 0.36
C PHE A 95 -10.68 -2.92 1.01
N ILE A 96 -9.41 -3.28 1.01
CA ILE A 96 -8.34 -2.46 1.60
C ILE A 96 -8.22 -1.13 0.85
N LEU A 97 -8.18 -1.17 -0.48
CA LEU A 97 -8.04 0.04 -1.29
C LEU A 97 -9.21 0.98 -1.11
N LYS A 98 -10.44 0.45 -1.17
CA LYS A 98 -11.66 1.24 -0.99
C LYS A 98 -11.65 1.97 0.37
N ASN A 99 -11.34 1.25 1.44
CA ASN A 99 -11.32 1.83 2.78
C ASN A 99 -10.19 2.84 2.97
N SER A 100 -9.03 2.59 2.35
CA SER A 100 -7.91 3.53 2.38
C SER A 100 -8.25 4.85 1.67
N LEU A 101 -8.93 4.78 0.53
CA LEU A 101 -9.35 5.98 -0.19
C LEU A 101 -10.44 6.75 0.56
N ASN A 102 -11.34 6.05 1.26
CA ASN A 102 -12.30 6.71 2.16
C ASN A 102 -11.57 7.46 3.28
N PHE A 103 -10.56 6.84 3.87
CA PHE A 103 -9.72 7.49 4.88
C PHE A 103 -9.06 8.75 4.33
N ALA A 104 -8.50 8.68 3.12
CA ALA A 104 -7.86 9.82 2.46
C ALA A 104 -8.86 10.97 2.27
N LYS A 105 -10.07 10.66 1.86
CA LYS A 105 -11.12 11.65 1.67
C LYS A 105 -11.53 12.31 3.00
N ILE A 106 -11.77 11.53 4.03
CA ILE A 106 -12.18 12.02 5.35
C ILE A 106 -11.09 12.90 5.97
N ASN A 107 -9.83 12.56 5.73
CA ASN A 107 -8.68 13.27 6.29
C ASN A 107 -8.13 14.36 5.36
N ASN A 108 -8.89 14.72 4.34
CA ASN A 108 -8.58 15.85 3.44
C ASN A 108 -7.24 15.75 2.73
N PHE A 109 -6.86 14.53 2.32
CA PHE A 109 -5.71 14.38 1.45
C PHE A 109 -5.99 15.12 0.14
N LYS A 110 -5.01 15.83 -0.39
CA LYS A 110 -5.14 16.52 -1.67
C LYS A 110 -5.04 15.55 -2.83
N CYS A 111 -4.09 14.64 -2.74
CA CYS A 111 -3.73 13.73 -3.83
C CYS A 111 -3.09 12.46 -3.27
N VAL A 112 -3.33 11.35 -3.94
CA VAL A 112 -2.67 10.08 -3.65
C VAL A 112 -1.90 9.66 -4.90
N ILE A 113 -0.61 9.38 -4.76
CA ILE A 113 0.23 8.84 -5.83
C ILE A 113 0.58 7.38 -5.54
N LEU A 114 0.94 6.63 -6.56
CA LEU A 114 1.45 5.27 -6.41
C LEU A 114 2.45 4.94 -7.51
N TYR A 115 3.31 3.97 -7.22
CA TYR A 115 4.23 3.37 -8.17
C TYR A 115 3.89 1.89 -8.32
N SER A 116 3.88 1.38 -9.53
CA SER A 116 3.52 -0.02 -9.78
C SER A 116 4.30 -0.56 -10.98
N ASN A 117 3.96 -1.75 -11.41
CA ASN A 117 4.55 -2.39 -12.58
C ASN A 117 3.44 -2.88 -13.51
N ARG A 118 3.61 -2.66 -14.81
CA ARG A 118 2.60 -2.98 -15.82
C ARG A 118 2.27 -4.47 -15.90
N LYS A 119 3.16 -5.35 -15.42
CA LYS A 119 2.86 -6.78 -15.37
C LYS A 119 1.78 -7.13 -14.33
N LEU A 120 1.55 -6.25 -13.36
CA LEU A 120 0.51 -6.42 -12.34
C LEU A 120 -0.83 -5.92 -12.88
N LYS A 121 -1.35 -6.58 -13.89
CA LYS A 121 -2.55 -6.13 -14.63
C LYS A 121 -3.78 -5.97 -13.74
N ASN A 122 -3.99 -6.89 -12.81
CA ASN A 122 -5.14 -6.84 -11.90
C ASN A 122 -5.06 -5.63 -10.96
N ALA A 123 -3.87 -5.31 -10.46
CA ALA A 123 -3.66 -4.14 -9.61
C ALA A 123 -3.90 -2.84 -10.39
N ILE A 124 -3.34 -2.73 -11.60
CA ILE A 124 -3.54 -1.56 -12.47
C ILE A 124 -5.02 -1.36 -12.79
N TYR A 125 -5.72 -2.45 -13.13
CA TYR A 125 -7.16 -2.40 -13.38
C TYR A 125 -7.91 -1.85 -12.16
N LEU A 126 -7.56 -2.33 -10.97
CA LEU A 126 -8.20 -1.92 -9.72
C LEU A 126 -7.95 -0.42 -9.46
N TYR A 127 -6.72 0.04 -9.64
CA TYR A 127 -6.39 1.46 -9.46
C TYR A 127 -7.20 2.34 -10.43
N LYS A 128 -7.27 1.97 -11.70
CA LYS A 128 -8.07 2.70 -12.70
C LYS A 128 -9.55 2.73 -12.33
N LYS A 129 -10.07 1.63 -11.83
CA LYS A 129 -11.47 1.53 -11.36
C LYS A 129 -11.76 2.57 -10.28
N TYR A 130 -10.82 2.84 -9.40
CA TYR A 130 -10.98 3.83 -8.34
C TYR A 130 -10.54 5.24 -8.72
N GLY A 131 -10.28 5.48 -10.00
CA GLY A 131 -10.05 6.82 -10.54
C GLY A 131 -8.60 7.26 -10.60
N PHE A 132 -7.65 6.35 -10.39
CA PHE A 132 -6.23 6.67 -10.62
C PHE A 132 -5.95 6.80 -12.11
N LYS A 133 -5.10 7.78 -12.45
CA LYS A 133 -4.67 8.04 -13.83
C LYS A 133 -3.15 7.96 -13.90
N GLU A 134 -2.66 7.45 -15.01
CA GLU A 134 -1.21 7.38 -15.25
C GLU A 134 -0.64 8.79 -15.42
N ILE A 135 0.50 9.03 -14.77
CA ILE A 135 1.29 10.25 -14.92
C ILE A 135 2.74 9.88 -15.22
N VAL A 136 3.53 10.87 -15.61
CA VAL A 136 4.95 10.65 -15.94
C VAL A 136 5.70 10.17 -14.70
N ILE A 137 6.48 9.10 -14.87
CA ILE A 137 7.34 8.59 -13.82
C ILE A 137 8.72 9.27 -13.90
N GLU A 138 9.22 9.72 -12.76
CA GLU A 138 10.56 10.33 -12.68
C GLU A 138 11.66 9.30 -12.91
N ARG A 139 12.81 9.74 -13.46
CA ARG A 139 13.96 8.86 -13.75
C ARG A 139 14.52 8.20 -12.50
N ASN A 140 14.51 8.90 -11.39
CA ASN A 140 15.02 8.43 -10.11
C ASN A 140 13.90 8.02 -9.17
N SER A 141 12.90 7.30 -9.69
CA SER A 141 11.80 6.80 -8.88
C SER A 141 12.33 5.97 -7.70
N PRO A 142 11.64 5.93 -6.56
CA PRO A 142 12.12 5.23 -5.37
C PRO A 142 12.24 3.72 -5.54
N TYR A 143 11.64 3.15 -6.59
CA TYR A 143 11.64 1.71 -6.83
C TYR A 143 12.14 1.40 -8.23
N GLN A 144 13.17 0.57 -8.34
CA GLN A 144 13.70 0.11 -9.63
C GLN A 144 12.67 -0.74 -10.39
N ARG A 145 11.84 -1.48 -9.66
CA ARG A 145 10.81 -2.35 -10.23
C ARG A 145 9.63 -1.58 -10.81
N ALA A 146 9.47 -0.30 -10.50
CA ALA A 146 8.33 0.49 -10.95
C ALA A 146 8.52 0.98 -12.38
N ASP A 147 7.54 0.76 -13.25
CA ASP A 147 7.52 1.29 -14.61
C ASP A 147 6.24 2.09 -14.92
N ILE A 148 5.40 2.29 -13.92
CA ILE A 148 4.20 3.12 -14.03
C ILE A 148 3.99 3.89 -12.73
N LYS A 149 3.64 5.17 -12.86
CA LYS A 149 3.23 6.04 -11.76
C LYS A 149 1.81 6.49 -12.02
N MET A 150 1.00 6.50 -10.98
CA MET A 150 -0.40 6.91 -11.09
C MET A 150 -0.74 7.91 -10.00
N GLU A 151 -1.78 8.70 -10.22
CA GLU A 151 -2.29 9.62 -9.21
C GLU A 151 -3.81 9.65 -9.21
N LYS A 152 -4.35 9.98 -8.05
CA LYS A 152 -5.76 10.27 -7.87
C LYS A 152 -5.89 11.57 -7.09
N ILE A 153 -6.57 12.54 -7.65
CA ILE A 153 -6.95 13.77 -6.94
C ILE A 153 -8.14 13.41 -6.05
N ILE A 154 -8.03 13.71 -4.79
CA ILE A 154 -9.05 13.36 -3.81
C ILE A 154 -10.13 14.45 -3.74
#